data_8985b46feae8e660cb2c3b17e22e716e
#
_entry.id   8985b46feae8e660cb2c3b17e22e716e
#
_cell.length_a   1.000
_cell.length_b   1.000
_cell.length_c   1.000
_cell.angle_alpha   90.00
_cell.angle_beta   90.00
_cell.angle_gamma   90.00
#
_symmetry.space_group_name_H-M   'P 1'
#
loop_
_entity.id
_entity.type
_entity.pdbx_description
1 polymer ?
#
loop_
_entity_poly.entity_id
_entity_poly.type
_entity_poly.pdbx_seq_one_letter_code
_entity_poly.pdbx_strand_id
1 'polypeptide(L)'
;MLKQPKGLIAAALANTGERFGFYTMMAILTLFLMSKFGIDGEQAGKIYSFFYTSIYILALVGGLIADRLRNYKGTIIAGILVMTAGYAALMVPTVTSKTVVIGALMVIAFGNGLFKGNLQALVGQLYDNEQYAKLRDTGFQIFYMFINIGAMFAPFAAVGVRNWWLRTQGFLYNSDLSALCHQYIGGTMSPEVAQGRFSELAAEVSLGGVPADMGVFAQSYLNAFNTGFHYAFGVAIVALVFSLVVFLANKKKLPDPKVAAASRTTPSKAEIQQDAREIKQRLYALFAVFAIVIFFWFSFHQNGLTLTLFAQDYTRLEIFGMPITAEIFQSANPFCLVVLTPVII
;
A
#
# COMPACT_ATOMS: atom_id res chain seq x y z
N MET A 1 6.45 28.36 11.05
CA MET A 1 5.49 27.22 11.11
C MET A 1 4.29 27.65 11.93
N LEU A 2 3.11 27.66 11.34
CA LEU A 2 1.86 27.85 12.08
C LEU A 2 1.79 26.84 13.24
N LYS A 3 1.35 27.28 14.40
CA LYS A 3 1.27 26.43 15.60
C LYS A 3 0.17 25.37 15.43
N GLN A 4 0.51 24.25 14.83
CA GLN A 4 -0.38 23.11 14.66
C GLN A 4 -0.63 22.36 15.99
N PRO A 5 -1.76 21.65 16.13
CA PRO A 5 -2.01 20.81 17.29
C PRO A 5 -0.90 19.78 17.52
N LYS A 6 -0.47 19.57 18.76
CA LYS A 6 0.62 18.62 19.10
C LYS A 6 0.37 17.17 18.65
N GLY A 7 -0.91 16.78 18.45
CA GLY A 7 -1.30 15.46 17.98
C GLY A 7 -1.10 15.23 16.48
N LEU A 8 -1.06 16.30 15.66
CA LEU A 8 -0.97 16.20 14.21
C LEU A 8 0.26 15.42 13.74
N ILE A 9 1.45 15.84 14.18
CA ILE A 9 2.72 15.22 13.76
C ILE A 9 2.79 13.75 14.19
N ALA A 10 2.29 13.44 15.38
CA ALA A 10 2.24 12.07 15.87
C ALA A 10 1.32 11.19 15.01
N ALA A 11 0.12 11.69 14.66
CA ALA A 11 -0.79 11.00 13.76
C ALA A 11 -0.20 10.87 12.34
N ALA A 12 0.44 11.92 11.84
CA ALA A 12 1.09 11.94 10.53
C ALA A 12 2.23 10.92 10.44
N LEU A 13 3.11 10.84 11.45
CA LEU A 13 4.20 9.85 11.50
C LEU A 13 3.67 8.41 11.61
N ALA A 14 2.64 8.17 12.45
CA ALA A 14 2.01 6.86 12.51
C ALA A 14 1.41 6.46 11.16
N ASN A 15 0.76 7.41 10.48
CA ASN A 15 0.23 7.18 9.14
C ASN A 15 1.33 6.95 8.09
N THR A 16 2.45 7.68 8.18
CA THR A 16 3.61 7.46 7.30
C THR A 16 4.12 6.03 7.39
N GLY A 17 4.28 5.48 8.60
CA GLY A 17 4.72 4.10 8.78
C GLY A 17 3.75 3.09 8.17
N GLU A 18 2.46 3.25 8.44
CA GLU A 18 1.44 2.37 7.85
C GLU A 18 1.37 2.51 6.33
N ARG A 19 1.37 3.73 5.79
CA ARG A 19 1.36 3.98 4.35
C ARG A 19 2.62 3.47 3.66
N PHE A 20 3.80 3.63 4.27
CA PHE A 20 5.03 3.04 3.76
C PHE A 20 4.91 1.52 3.61
N GLY A 21 4.43 0.82 4.65
CA GLY A 21 4.22 -0.63 4.58
C GLY A 21 3.19 -1.02 3.50
N PHE A 22 2.09 -0.29 3.42
CA PHE A 22 1.06 -0.51 2.41
C PHE A 22 1.60 -0.33 0.97
N TYR A 23 2.28 0.78 0.68
CA TYR A 23 2.82 1.02 -0.66
C TYR A 23 4.01 0.13 -0.99
N THR A 24 4.78 -0.34 0.00
CA THR A 24 5.80 -1.38 -0.19
C THR A 24 5.17 -2.65 -0.78
N MET A 25 4.06 -3.12 -0.23
CA MET A 25 3.33 -4.26 -0.78
C MET A 25 2.73 -3.94 -2.15
N MET A 26 2.05 -2.79 -2.30
CA MET A 26 1.37 -2.44 -3.54
C MET A 26 2.33 -2.33 -4.73
N ALA A 27 3.55 -1.86 -4.49
CA ALA A 27 4.57 -1.75 -5.52
C ALA A 27 4.92 -3.10 -6.17
N ILE A 28 4.92 -4.18 -5.39
CA ILE A 28 5.36 -5.50 -5.83
C ILE A 28 4.23 -6.51 -6.00
N LEU A 29 3.00 -6.20 -5.57
CA LEU A 29 1.89 -7.17 -5.48
C LEU A 29 1.57 -7.83 -6.82
N THR A 30 1.46 -7.06 -7.89
CA THR A 30 1.15 -7.59 -9.24
C THR A 30 2.24 -8.56 -9.69
N LEU A 31 3.50 -8.16 -9.63
CA LEU A 31 4.64 -8.98 -10.05
C LEU A 31 4.82 -10.22 -9.14
N PHE A 32 4.56 -10.08 -7.85
CA PHE A 32 4.54 -11.21 -6.91
C PHE A 32 3.49 -12.26 -7.31
N LEU A 33 2.25 -11.82 -7.61
CA LEU A 33 1.17 -12.74 -8.00
C LEU A 33 1.51 -13.47 -9.32
N MET A 34 2.03 -12.74 -10.31
CA MET A 34 2.45 -13.32 -11.58
C MET A 34 3.58 -14.33 -11.39
N SER A 35 4.62 -13.95 -10.65
CA SER A 35 5.77 -14.81 -10.40
C SER A 35 5.46 -16.02 -9.51
N LYS A 36 4.68 -15.83 -8.45
CA LYS A 36 4.37 -16.90 -7.50
C LYS A 36 3.47 -17.98 -8.09
N PHE A 37 2.51 -17.58 -8.92
CA PHE A 37 1.47 -18.49 -9.42
C PHE A 37 1.55 -18.76 -10.92
N GLY A 38 2.50 -18.18 -11.65
CA GLY A 38 2.62 -18.33 -13.10
C GLY A 38 1.39 -17.81 -13.86
N ILE A 39 0.67 -16.82 -13.30
CA ILE A 39 -0.54 -16.23 -13.89
C ILE A 39 -0.17 -15.01 -14.73
N ASP A 40 -1.02 -14.69 -15.69
CA ASP A 40 -0.88 -13.50 -16.51
C ASP A 40 -1.27 -12.20 -15.80
N GLY A 41 -0.99 -11.07 -16.44
CA GLY A 41 -1.30 -9.73 -15.91
C GLY A 41 -2.79 -9.49 -15.71
N GLU A 42 -3.67 -10.11 -16.53
CA GLU A 42 -5.12 -9.97 -16.39
C GLU A 42 -5.62 -10.66 -15.12
N GLN A 43 -5.17 -11.87 -14.87
CA GLN A 43 -5.53 -12.62 -13.66
C GLN A 43 -4.97 -11.96 -12.39
N ALA A 44 -3.73 -11.50 -12.44
CA ALA A 44 -3.13 -10.73 -11.33
C ALA A 44 -3.89 -9.43 -11.08
N GLY A 45 -4.31 -8.73 -12.15
CA GLY A 45 -5.12 -7.53 -12.09
C GLY A 45 -6.50 -7.74 -11.46
N LYS A 46 -7.15 -8.88 -11.72
CA LYS A 46 -8.42 -9.24 -11.05
C LYS A 46 -8.25 -9.38 -9.54
N ILE A 47 -7.18 -10.04 -9.08
CA ILE A 47 -6.88 -10.18 -7.64
C ILE A 47 -6.54 -8.82 -7.03
N TYR A 48 -5.71 -8.03 -7.71
CA TYR A 48 -5.35 -6.67 -7.30
C TYR A 48 -6.59 -5.78 -7.13
N SER A 49 -7.47 -5.76 -8.14
CA SER A 49 -8.69 -4.95 -8.14
C SER A 49 -9.67 -5.40 -7.06
N PHE A 50 -9.83 -6.71 -6.85
CA PHE A 50 -10.65 -7.25 -5.78
C PHE A 50 -10.14 -6.83 -4.39
N PHE A 51 -8.84 -6.99 -4.16
CA PHE A 51 -8.19 -6.53 -2.93
C PHE A 51 -8.38 -5.02 -2.70
N TYR A 52 -8.11 -4.22 -3.74
CA TYR A 52 -8.23 -2.76 -3.66
C TYR A 52 -9.65 -2.30 -3.36
N THR A 53 -10.64 -2.87 -4.04
CA THR A 53 -12.07 -2.62 -3.79
C THR A 53 -12.46 -2.99 -2.36
N SER A 54 -11.96 -4.13 -1.87
CA SER A 54 -12.22 -4.60 -0.50
C SER A 54 -11.72 -3.61 0.56
N ILE A 55 -10.60 -2.94 0.34
CA ILE A 55 -10.08 -1.90 1.25
C ILE A 55 -11.12 -0.78 1.47
N TYR A 56 -11.75 -0.30 0.40
CA TYR A 56 -12.73 0.79 0.51
C TYR A 56 -14.04 0.33 1.15
N ILE A 57 -14.52 -0.86 0.79
CA ILE A 57 -15.73 -1.43 1.39
C ILE A 57 -15.49 -1.66 2.89
N LEU A 58 -14.37 -2.27 3.26
CA LEU A 58 -14.03 -2.57 4.64
C LEU A 58 -13.69 -1.30 5.45
N ALA A 59 -13.31 -0.20 4.80
CA ALA A 59 -13.15 1.09 5.47
C ALA A 59 -14.48 1.63 6.04
N LEU A 60 -15.60 1.41 5.34
CA LEU A 60 -16.92 1.75 5.85
C LEU A 60 -17.26 0.91 7.08
N VAL A 61 -16.98 -0.40 7.02
CA VAL A 61 -17.17 -1.32 8.15
C VAL A 61 -16.32 -0.89 9.35
N GLY A 62 -15.04 -0.54 9.10
CA GLY A 62 -14.13 -0.06 10.14
C GLY A 62 -14.59 1.23 10.82
N GLY A 63 -15.15 2.17 10.04
CA GLY A 63 -15.76 3.39 10.56
C GLY A 63 -16.97 3.08 11.44
N LEU A 64 -17.89 2.26 10.97
CA LEU A 64 -19.09 1.84 11.73
C LEU A 64 -18.73 1.13 13.05
N ILE A 65 -17.68 0.28 13.05
CA ILE A 65 -17.18 -0.37 14.26
C ILE A 65 -16.67 0.67 15.27
N ALA A 66 -15.85 1.63 14.80
CA ALA A 66 -15.29 2.66 15.66
C ALA A 66 -16.37 3.56 16.27
N ASP A 67 -17.35 3.97 15.45
CA ASP A 67 -18.50 4.78 15.89
C ASP A 67 -19.35 4.06 16.91
N ARG A 68 -19.67 2.78 16.67
CA ARG A 68 -20.48 1.97 17.59
C ARG A 68 -19.76 1.72 18.92
N LEU A 69 -18.46 1.43 18.87
CA LEU A 69 -17.63 1.21 20.06
C LEU A 69 -17.23 2.53 20.75
N ARG A 70 -17.38 3.67 20.07
CA ARG A 70 -16.88 4.98 20.51
C ARG A 70 -15.42 4.93 20.97
N ASN A 71 -14.60 4.13 20.29
CA ASN A 71 -13.21 3.87 20.64
C ASN A 71 -12.30 3.87 19.41
N TYR A 72 -12.14 5.04 18.79
CA TYR A 72 -11.30 5.20 17.60
C TYR A 72 -9.85 4.75 17.83
N LYS A 73 -9.27 5.10 19.00
CA LYS A 73 -7.88 4.72 19.32
C LYS A 73 -7.70 3.20 19.41
N GLY A 74 -8.64 2.51 20.06
CA GLY A 74 -8.62 1.05 20.14
C GLY A 74 -8.80 0.40 18.77
N THR A 75 -9.70 0.92 17.93
CA THR A 75 -9.95 0.43 16.57
C THR A 75 -8.72 0.62 15.67
N ILE A 76 -8.02 1.75 15.78
CA ILE A 76 -6.76 2.00 15.07
C ILE A 76 -5.68 0.98 15.47
N ILE A 77 -5.50 0.74 16.78
CA ILE A 77 -4.52 -0.24 17.28
C ILE A 77 -4.87 -1.63 16.77
N ALA A 78 -6.14 -2.05 16.86
CA ALA A 78 -6.61 -3.33 16.33
C ALA A 78 -6.34 -3.43 14.82
N GLY A 79 -6.57 -2.35 14.07
CA GLY A 79 -6.29 -2.28 12.64
C GLY A 79 -4.81 -2.54 12.31
N ILE A 80 -3.88 -1.91 13.03
CA ILE A 80 -2.44 -2.13 12.85
C ILE A 80 -2.08 -3.60 13.16
N LEU A 81 -2.59 -4.16 14.25
CA LEU A 81 -2.30 -5.55 14.64
C LEU A 81 -2.84 -6.55 13.62
N VAL A 82 -4.06 -6.33 13.12
CA VAL A 82 -4.69 -7.18 12.09
C VAL A 82 -3.89 -7.09 10.78
N MET A 83 -3.50 -5.89 10.34
CA MET A 83 -2.63 -5.74 9.16
C MET A 83 -1.30 -6.46 9.36
N THR A 84 -0.68 -6.32 10.53
CA THR A 84 0.59 -6.98 10.83
C THR A 84 0.47 -8.51 10.74
N ALA A 85 -0.63 -9.10 11.21
CA ALA A 85 -0.90 -10.53 11.08
C ALA A 85 -1.05 -10.95 9.60
N GLY A 86 -1.74 -10.15 8.79
CA GLY A 86 -1.87 -10.40 7.35
C GLY A 86 -0.52 -10.35 6.61
N TYR A 87 0.32 -9.35 6.91
CA TYR A 87 1.67 -9.27 6.35
C TYR A 87 2.58 -10.41 6.85
N ALA A 88 2.45 -10.81 8.12
CA ALA A 88 3.19 -11.96 8.65
C ALA A 88 2.83 -13.25 7.91
N ALA A 89 1.56 -13.45 7.55
CA ALA A 89 1.14 -14.57 6.71
C ALA A 89 1.76 -14.50 5.30
N LEU A 90 1.83 -13.31 4.68
CA LEU A 90 2.49 -13.12 3.38
C LEU A 90 4.02 -13.26 3.46
N MET A 91 4.63 -12.97 4.59
CA MET A 91 6.09 -13.09 4.77
C MET A 91 6.60 -14.54 4.75
N VAL A 92 5.73 -15.53 4.94
CA VAL A 92 6.12 -16.95 5.01
C VAL A 92 6.33 -17.52 3.60
N PRO A 93 7.57 -17.87 3.19
CA PRO A 93 7.85 -18.33 1.81
C PRO A 93 7.18 -19.65 1.46
N THR A 94 6.90 -20.51 2.45
CA THR A 94 6.26 -21.82 2.26
C THR A 94 4.76 -21.74 1.93
N VAL A 95 4.15 -20.55 2.00
CA VAL A 95 2.77 -20.35 1.55
C VAL A 95 2.70 -20.45 0.03
N THR A 96 2.18 -21.56 -0.48
CA THR A 96 2.04 -21.83 -1.91
C THR A 96 0.59 -21.71 -2.41
N SER A 97 -0.38 -21.73 -1.51
CA SER A 97 -1.81 -21.67 -1.86
C SER A 97 -2.25 -20.26 -2.21
N LYS A 98 -2.80 -20.09 -3.42
CA LYS A 98 -3.43 -18.84 -3.90
C LYS A 98 -4.54 -18.37 -2.95
N THR A 99 -5.34 -19.30 -2.42
CA THR A 99 -6.42 -18.99 -1.46
C THR A 99 -5.89 -18.39 -0.18
N VAL A 100 -4.76 -18.92 0.35
CA VAL A 100 -4.13 -18.39 1.58
C VAL A 100 -3.58 -16.98 1.34
N VAL A 101 -2.97 -16.74 0.18
CA VAL A 101 -2.48 -15.38 -0.18
C VAL A 101 -3.65 -14.40 -0.28
N ILE A 102 -4.74 -14.78 -0.97
CA ILE A 102 -5.94 -13.92 -1.06
C ILE A 102 -6.55 -13.70 0.34
N GLY A 103 -6.62 -14.71 1.18
CA GLY A 103 -7.07 -14.59 2.57
C GLY A 103 -6.21 -13.62 3.38
N ALA A 104 -4.88 -13.69 3.27
CA ALA A 104 -3.97 -12.76 3.91
C ALA A 104 -4.17 -11.31 3.42
N LEU A 105 -4.38 -11.12 2.10
CA LEU A 105 -4.74 -9.81 1.54
C LEU A 105 -6.06 -9.28 2.12
N MET A 106 -7.07 -10.14 2.31
CA MET A 106 -8.34 -9.74 2.94
C MET A 106 -8.18 -9.33 4.40
N VAL A 107 -7.31 -10.02 5.15
CA VAL A 107 -6.95 -9.63 6.52
C VAL A 107 -6.27 -8.26 6.53
N ILE A 108 -5.35 -8.00 5.61
CA ILE A 108 -4.72 -6.69 5.45
C ILE A 108 -5.78 -5.62 5.09
N ALA A 109 -6.67 -5.90 4.16
CA ALA A 109 -7.74 -4.97 3.76
C ALA A 109 -8.66 -4.62 4.94
N PHE A 110 -9.03 -5.60 5.75
CA PHE A 110 -9.85 -5.38 6.95
C PHE A 110 -9.11 -4.52 7.99
N GLY A 111 -7.85 -4.85 8.29
CA GLY A 111 -7.02 -4.05 9.20
C GLY A 111 -6.84 -2.61 8.72
N ASN A 112 -6.62 -2.41 7.41
CA ASN A 112 -6.55 -1.10 6.79
C ASN A 112 -7.87 -0.32 6.93
N GLY A 113 -9.01 -1.00 6.77
CA GLY A 113 -10.33 -0.42 7.00
C GLY A 113 -10.52 0.08 8.44
N LEU A 114 -10.05 -0.68 9.43
CA LEU A 114 -10.08 -0.27 10.84
C LEU A 114 -9.16 0.93 11.13
N PHE A 115 -8.07 1.09 10.38
CA PHE A 115 -7.05 2.12 10.63
C PHE A 115 -7.34 3.43 9.90
N LYS A 116 -7.47 3.38 8.57
CA LYS A 116 -7.36 4.54 7.67
C LYS A 116 -8.38 5.64 7.97
N GLY A 117 -9.67 5.31 7.96
CA GLY A 117 -10.75 6.29 8.17
C GLY A 117 -10.75 6.85 9.59
N ASN A 118 -10.48 5.99 10.56
CA ASN A 118 -10.52 6.34 11.96
C ASN A 118 -9.36 7.27 12.38
N LEU A 119 -8.16 7.08 11.81
CA LEU A 119 -7.06 8.00 12.06
C LEU A 119 -7.34 9.38 11.46
N GLN A 120 -7.91 9.45 10.24
CA GLN A 120 -8.30 10.70 9.62
C GLN A 120 -9.39 11.44 10.43
N ALA A 121 -10.35 10.69 10.98
CA ALA A 121 -11.38 11.24 11.86
C ALA A 121 -10.76 11.85 13.14
N LEU A 122 -9.78 11.16 13.77
CA LEU A 122 -9.06 11.72 14.94
C LEU A 122 -8.27 12.97 14.57
N VAL A 123 -7.63 13.01 13.39
CA VAL A 123 -6.94 14.22 12.91
C VAL A 123 -7.93 15.36 12.73
N GLY A 124 -9.10 15.10 12.12
CA GLY A 124 -10.16 16.11 11.99
C GLY A 124 -10.57 16.70 13.34
N GLN A 125 -10.77 15.86 14.36
CA GLN A 125 -11.17 16.27 15.71
C GLN A 125 -10.12 17.13 16.43
N LEU A 126 -8.83 17.10 16.03
CA LEU A 126 -7.81 18.02 16.57
C LEU A 126 -8.14 19.49 16.26
N TYR A 127 -8.95 19.73 15.24
CA TYR A 127 -9.33 21.06 14.75
C TYR A 127 -10.76 21.45 15.12
N ASP A 128 -11.49 20.64 15.88
CA ASP A 128 -12.84 20.94 16.37
C ASP A 128 -12.83 21.88 17.59
N ASN A 129 -12.04 22.95 17.51
CA ASN A 129 -11.94 24.00 18.53
C ASN A 129 -11.58 25.34 17.86
N GLU A 130 -11.96 26.45 18.50
CA GLU A 130 -11.76 27.79 17.95
C GLU A 130 -10.30 28.14 17.68
N GLN A 131 -9.37 27.63 18.49
CA GLN A 131 -7.95 27.91 18.36
C GLN A 131 -7.35 27.36 17.06
N TYR A 132 -7.77 26.17 16.61
CA TYR A 132 -7.18 25.47 15.49
C TYR A 132 -8.09 25.34 14.27
N ALA A 133 -9.37 25.66 14.37
CA ALA A 133 -10.36 25.49 13.31
C ALA A 133 -9.91 26.08 11.96
N LYS A 134 -9.32 27.28 11.97
CA LYS A 134 -8.81 27.97 10.77
C LYS A 134 -7.57 27.29 10.14
N LEU A 135 -6.89 26.40 10.86
CA LEU A 135 -5.69 25.71 10.42
C LEU A 135 -5.98 24.29 9.90
N ARG A 136 -7.27 23.89 9.84
CA ARG A 136 -7.69 22.53 9.51
C ARG A 136 -7.19 22.10 8.13
N ASP A 137 -7.36 22.94 7.11
CA ASP A 137 -6.96 22.62 5.74
C ASP A 137 -5.44 22.46 5.62
N THR A 138 -4.67 23.40 6.19
CA THR A 138 -3.21 23.28 6.25
C THR A 138 -2.77 22.03 7.01
N GLY A 139 -3.47 21.69 8.10
CA GLY A 139 -3.19 20.47 8.86
C GLY A 139 -3.40 19.19 8.05
N PHE A 140 -4.48 19.11 7.27
CA PHE A 140 -4.72 17.98 6.38
C PHE A 140 -3.73 17.94 5.21
N GLN A 141 -3.28 19.07 4.68
CA GLN A 141 -2.22 19.11 3.67
C GLN A 141 -0.90 18.57 4.21
N ILE A 142 -0.50 18.98 5.43
CA ILE A 142 0.68 18.43 6.12
C ILE A 142 0.52 16.91 6.34
N PHE A 143 -0.64 16.47 6.85
CA PHE A 143 -0.92 15.06 7.06
C PHE A 143 -0.82 14.25 5.77
N TYR A 144 -1.34 14.79 4.65
CA TYR A 144 -1.26 14.18 3.32
C TYR A 144 0.18 14.16 2.77
N MET A 145 0.97 15.19 3.00
CA MET A 145 2.39 15.20 2.63
C MET A 145 3.15 14.07 3.30
N PHE A 146 2.88 13.81 4.58
CA PHE A 146 3.49 12.69 5.31
C PHE A 146 3.12 11.32 4.77
N ILE A 147 1.90 11.13 4.23
CA ILE A 147 1.51 9.94 3.47
C ILE A 147 2.43 9.74 2.27
N ASN A 148 2.66 10.80 1.51
CA ASN A 148 3.46 10.75 0.29
C ASN A 148 4.95 10.55 0.57
N ILE A 149 5.49 11.02 1.71
CA ILE A 149 6.84 10.67 2.14
C ILE A 149 6.98 9.15 2.29
N GLY A 150 6.01 8.49 2.95
CA GLY A 150 5.99 7.04 3.05
C GLY A 150 5.92 6.35 1.68
N ALA A 151 5.01 6.81 0.82
CA ALA A 151 4.80 6.25 -0.52
C ALA A 151 6.03 6.40 -1.43
N MET A 152 6.77 7.51 -1.33
CA MET A 152 7.94 7.80 -2.16
C MET A 152 9.07 6.77 -1.96
N PHE A 153 9.32 6.36 -0.73
CA PHE A 153 10.42 5.43 -0.40
C PHE A 153 10.01 3.95 -0.47
N ALA A 154 8.73 3.66 -0.47
CA ALA A 154 8.21 2.29 -0.40
C ALA A 154 8.66 1.37 -1.53
N PRO A 155 8.61 1.76 -2.84
CA PRO A 155 9.08 0.92 -3.93
C PRO A 155 10.59 0.61 -3.83
N PHE A 156 11.40 1.59 -3.42
CA PHE A 156 12.85 1.37 -3.24
C PHE A 156 13.14 0.34 -2.16
N ALA A 157 12.41 0.36 -1.04
CA ALA A 157 12.56 -0.62 0.02
C ALA A 157 12.14 -2.02 -0.45
N ALA A 158 11.00 -2.14 -1.16
CA ALA A 158 10.52 -3.41 -1.70
C ALA A 158 11.52 -4.04 -2.66
N VAL A 159 11.95 -3.26 -3.68
CA VAL A 159 12.91 -3.68 -4.70
C VAL A 159 14.28 -3.96 -4.08
N GLY A 160 14.73 -3.09 -3.17
CA GLY A 160 16.03 -3.24 -2.50
C GLY A 160 16.13 -4.57 -1.74
N VAL A 161 15.13 -4.92 -0.94
CA VAL A 161 15.13 -6.19 -0.18
C VAL A 161 15.02 -7.40 -1.10
N ARG A 162 14.12 -7.36 -2.11
CA ARG A 162 14.00 -8.43 -3.10
C ARG A 162 15.33 -8.66 -3.84
N ASN A 163 15.95 -7.62 -4.36
CA ASN A 163 17.18 -7.73 -5.13
C ASN A 163 18.38 -8.09 -4.26
N TRP A 164 18.44 -7.59 -3.01
CA TRP A 164 19.44 -8.01 -2.05
C TRP A 164 19.37 -9.54 -1.82
N TRP A 165 18.17 -10.06 -1.57
CA TRP A 165 17.97 -11.50 -1.38
C TRP A 165 18.39 -12.30 -2.63
N LEU A 166 17.95 -11.90 -3.83
CA LEU A 166 18.36 -12.54 -5.07
C LEU A 166 19.88 -12.65 -5.21
N ARG A 167 20.59 -11.56 -4.92
CA ARG A 167 22.06 -11.54 -4.96
C ARG A 167 22.69 -12.50 -3.97
N THR A 168 22.14 -12.65 -2.77
CA THR A 168 22.63 -13.63 -1.78
C THR A 168 22.43 -15.07 -2.24
N GLN A 169 21.47 -15.32 -3.13
CA GLN A 169 21.23 -16.62 -3.75
C GLN A 169 21.99 -16.82 -5.06
N GLY A 170 22.87 -15.87 -5.42
CA GLY A 170 23.69 -15.96 -6.63
C GLY A 170 22.96 -15.51 -7.91
N PHE A 171 21.87 -14.76 -7.80
CA PHE A 171 21.09 -14.32 -8.96
C PHE A 171 20.95 -12.78 -9.04
N LEU A 172 20.82 -12.28 -10.28
CA LEU A 172 20.39 -10.91 -10.55
C LEU A 172 18.90 -10.88 -10.90
N TYR A 173 18.29 -9.72 -10.77
CA TYR A 173 16.90 -9.50 -11.17
C TYR A 173 16.76 -9.40 -12.69
N ASN A 174 15.78 -10.12 -13.24
CA ASN A 174 15.30 -9.93 -14.61
C ASN A 174 13.78 -10.05 -14.64
N SER A 175 13.09 -9.12 -15.33
CA SER A 175 11.62 -9.02 -15.36
C SER A 175 10.95 -10.20 -16.06
N ASP A 176 11.56 -10.70 -17.16
CA ASP A 176 10.97 -11.71 -18.05
C ASP A 176 11.21 -13.13 -17.55
N LEU A 177 12.29 -13.29 -16.80
CA LEU A 177 12.82 -14.63 -16.49
C LEU A 177 11.86 -15.46 -15.64
N SER A 178 11.07 -14.81 -14.76
CA SER A 178 10.08 -15.52 -13.95
C SER A 178 9.01 -16.22 -14.84
N ALA A 179 8.51 -15.55 -15.87
CA ALA A 179 7.53 -16.12 -16.81
C ALA A 179 8.16 -17.23 -17.63
N LEU A 180 9.40 -17.04 -18.12
CA LEU A 180 10.14 -18.06 -18.87
C LEU A 180 10.42 -19.31 -18.03
N CYS A 181 10.79 -19.15 -16.75
CA CYS A 181 10.97 -20.28 -15.84
C CYS A 181 9.67 -21.10 -15.68
N HIS A 182 8.51 -20.44 -15.53
CA HIS A 182 7.22 -21.14 -15.48
C HIS A 182 6.92 -21.90 -16.79
N GLN A 183 7.17 -21.28 -17.95
CA GLN A 183 6.98 -21.93 -19.25
C GLN A 183 7.90 -23.14 -19.43
N TYR A 184 9.17 -23.03 -18.99
CA TYR A 184 10.13 -24.12 -19.06
C TYR A 184 9.73 -25.30 -18.17
N ILE A 185 9.41 -25.05 -16.91
CA ILE A 185 8.97 -26.08 -15.97
C ILE A 185 7.64 -26.72 -16.39
N GLY A 186 6.72 -25.92 -16.94
CA GLY A 186 5.43 -26.37 -17.44
C GLY A 186 5.48 -27.10 -18.80
N GLY A 187 6.65 -27.17 -19.44
CA GLY A 187 6.81 -27.82 -20.74
C GLY A 187 6.10 -27.10 -21.91
N THR A 188 5.76 -25.82 -21.74
CA THR A 188 5.06 -24.99 -22.74
C THR A 188 6.01 -24.14 -23.57
N MET A 189 7.31 -24.11 -23.23
CA MET A 189 8.34 -23.35 -23.92
C MET A 189 8.76 -24.05 -25.20
N SER A 190 8.88 -23.32 -26.33
CA SER A 190 9.44 -23.87 -27.56
C SER A 190 10.94 -24.14 -27.41
N PRO A 191 11.48 -25.18 -28.12
CA PRO A 191 12.92 -25.49 -28.04
C PRO A 191 13.83 -24.33 -28.47
N GLU A 192 13.40 -23.51 -29.42
CA GLU A 192 14.13 -22.34 -29.90
C GLU A 192 14.29 -21.29 -28.81
N VAL A 193 13.22 -21.00 -28.05
CA VAL A 193 13.25 -20.05 -26.92
C VAL A 193 14.06 -20.62 -25.77
N ALA A 194 13.98 -21.92 -25.51
CA ALA A 194 14.74 -22.58 -24.46
C ALA A 194 16.25 -22.52 -24.70
N GLN A 195 16.70 -22.79 -25.94
CA GLN A 195 18.12 -22.78 -26.32
C GLN A 195 18.66 -21.37 -26.59
N GLY A 196 17.81 -20.42 -26.97
CA GLY A 196 18.15 -19.02 -27.21
C GLY A 196 17.93 -18.15 -25.98
N ARG A 197 16.87 -17.34 -26.04
CA ARG A 197 16.59 -16.26 -25.06
C ARG A 197 16.61 -16.73 -23.59
N PHE A 198 16.04 -17.90 -23.29
CA PHE A 198 16.01 -18.37 -21.90
C PHE A 198 17.39 -18.72 -21.38
N SER A 199 18.22 -19.43 -22.19
CA SER A 199 19.58 -19.80 -21.79
C SER A 199 20.51 -18.57 -21.69
N GLU A 200 20.36 -17.58 -22.57
CA GLU A 200 21.10 -16.31 -22.52
C GLU A 200 20.79 -15.53 -21.24
N LEU A 201 19.49 -15.34 -20.94
CA LEU A 201 19.07 -14.66 -19.71
C LEU A 201 19.49 -15.40 -18.45
N ALA A 202 19.44 -16.75 -18.47
CA ALA A 202 19.88 -17.56 -17.35
C ALA A 202 21.38 -17.40 -17.07
N ALA A 203 22.19 -17.30 -18.13
CA ALA A 203 23.63 -17.01 -18.02
C ALA A 203 23.90 -15.58 -17.51
N GLU A 204 23.16 -14.60 -17.99
CA GLU A 204 23.30 -13.20 -17.60
C GLU A 204 22.98 -12.96 -16.11
N VAL A 205 21.93 -13.60 -15.61
CA VAL A 205 21.50 -13.38 -14.21
C VAL A 205 22.24 -14.25 -13.20
N SER A 206 22.95 -15.30 -13.63
CA SER A 206 23.65 -16.22 -12.74
C SER A 206 25.04 -15.71 -12.37
N LEU A 207 25.27 -15.32 -11.12
CA LEU A 207 26.57 -14.85 -10.65
C LEU A 207 27.64 -15.95 -10.59
N GLY A 208 27.22 -17.23 -10.61
CA GLY A 208 28.10 -18.40 -10.63
C GLY A 208 28.49 -18.89 -12.03
N GLY A 209 28.11 -18.18 -13.09
CA GLY A 209 28.33 -18.53 -14.47
C GLY A 209 27.16 -19.28 -15.11
N VAL A 210 27.37 -19.85 -16.32
CA VAL A 210 26.29 -20.49 -17.10
C VAL A 210 25.75 -21.71 -16.37
N PRO A 211 24.43 -21.83 -16.14
CA PRO A 211 23.84 -22.98 -15.47
C PRO A 211 24.04 -24.28 -16.30
N ALA A 212 24.44 -25.36 -15.63
CA ALA A 212 24.64 -26.67 -16.27
C ALA A 212 23.29 -27.39 -16.56
N ASP A 213 22.29 -27.16 -15.70
CA ASP A 213 20.93 -27.72 -15.82
C ASP A 213 19.90 -26.60 -15.75
N MET A 214 19.18 -26.39 -16.84
CA MET A 214 18.16 -25.35 -16.96
C MET A 214 16.91 -25.61 -16.12
N GLY A 215 16.59 -26.86 -15.81
CA GLY A 215 15.47 -27.23 -14.93
C GLY A 215 15.75 -26.89 -13.48
N VAL A 216 16.96 -27.25 -13.02
CA VAL A 216 17.43 -26.88 -11.68
C VAL A 216 17.55 -25.36 -11.54
N PHE A 217 18.07 -24.69 -12.57
CA PHE A 217 18.15 -23.24 -12.60
C PHE A 217 16.77 -22.60 -12.49
N ALA A 218 15.81 -23.00 -13.34
CA ALA A 218 14.47 -22.41 -13.36
C ALA A 218 13.77 -22.54 -12.00
N GLN A 219 13.88 -23.71 -11.36
CA GLN A 219 13.30 -23.94 -10.05
C GLN A 219 13.98 -23.09 -8.97
N SER A 220 15.32 -23.02 -8.97
CA SER A 220 16.10 -22.26 -8.01
C SER A 220 15.87 -20.77 -8.13
N TYR A 221 15.83 -20.25 -9.36
CA TYR A 221 15.55 -18.85 -9.63
C TYR A 221 14.15 -18.44 -9.15
N LEU A 222 13.11 -19.23 -9.49
CA LEU A 222 11.74 -18.96 -9.02
C LEU A 222 11.63 -18.98 -7.51
N ASN A 223 12.28 -19.96 -6.86
CA ASN A 223 12.28 -20.05 -5.40
C ASN A 223 12.96 -18.82 -4.77
N ALA A 224 14.12 -18.42 -5.28
CA ALA A 224 14.85 -17.25 -4.80
C ALA A 224 14.04 -15.96 -5.05
N PHE A 225 13.48 -15.82 -6.24
CA PHE A 225 12.72 -14.65 -6.65
C PHE A 225 11.45 -14.47 -5.80
N ASN A 226 10.67 -15.54 -5.63
CA ASN A 226 9.47 -15.53 -4.80
C ASN A 226 9.79 -15.28 -3.32
N THR A 227 10.86 -15.90 -2.78
CA THR A 227 11.30 -15.65 -1.40
C THR A 227 11.71 -14.19 -1.20
N GLY A 228 12.32 -13.55 -2.19
CA GLY A 228 12.64 -12.13 -2.16
C GLY A 228 11.40 -11.24 -1.98
N PHE A 229 10.29 -11.57 -2.63
CA PHE A 229 9.01 -10.88 -2.42
C PHE A 229 8.45 -11.11 -1.01
N HIS A 230 8.52 -12.35 -0.50
CA HIS A 230 8.08 -12.65 0.86
C HIS A 230 8.85 -11.82 1.89
N TYR A 231 10.15 -11.64 1.74
CA TYR A 231 10.96 -10.80 2.62
C TYR A 231 10.66 -9.30 2.45
N ALA A 232 10.33 -8.86 1.24
CA ALA A 232 9.87 -7.49 1.03
C ALA A 232 8.56 -7.19 1.79
N PHE A 233 7.65 -8.16 1.94
CA PHE A 233 6.48 -8.00 2.84
C PHE A 233 6.88 -7.85 4.31
N GLY A 234 8.00 -8.40 4.72
CA GLY A 234 8.56 -8.21 6.07
C GLY A 234 8.90 -6.74 6.37
N VAL A 235 9.27 -5.96 5.36
CA VAL A 235 9.49 -4.51 5.51
C VAL A 235 8.22 -3.81 5.95
N ALA A 236 7.05 -4.23 5.45
CA ALA A 236 5.76 -3.68 5.87
C ALA A 236 5.48 -3.95 7.36
N ILE A 237 5.89 -5.10 7.89
CA ILE A 237 5.77 -5.43 9.32
C ILE A 237 6.58 -4.46 10.16
N VAL A 238 7.85 -4.21 9.80
CA VAL A 238 8.71 -3.26 10.51
C VAL A 238 8.09 -1.87 10.52
N ALA A 239 7.55 -1.43 9.38
CA ALA A 239 6.89 -0.15 9.23
C ALA A 239 5.61 -0.04 10.08
N LEU A 240 4.82 -1.12 10.18
CA LEU A 240 3.63 -1.17 11.04
C LEU A 240 3.98 -1.18 12.52
N VAL A 241 5.06 -1.87 12.91
CA VAL A 241 5.57 -1.81 14.29
C VAL A 241 6.00 -0.38 14.64
N PHE A 242 6.72 0.30 13.74
CA PHE A 242 7.04 1.72 13.90
C PHE A 242 5.77 2.57 14.06
N SER A 243 4.78 2.39 13.18
CA SER A 243 3.48 3.07 13.25
C SER A 243 2.80 2.86 14.60
N LEU A 244 2.76 1.62 15.08
CA LEU A 244 2.16 1.25 16.36
C LEU A 244 2.88 1.92 17.54
N VAL A 245 4.21 1.86 17.56
CA VAL A 245 5.03 2.48 18.63
C VAL A 245 4.80 3.99 18.68
N VAL A 246 4.85 4.67 17.51
CA VAL A 246 4.60 6.11 17.42
C VAL A 246 3.18 6.45 17.92
N PHE A 247 2.18 5.68 17.49
CA PHE A 247 0.79 5.89 17.89
C PHE A 247 0.60 5.70 19.41
N LEU A 248 1.10 4.59 19.97
CA LEU A 248 0.98 4.29 21.40
C LEU A 248 1.69 5.33 22.28
N ALA A 249 2.91 5.73 21.91
CA ALA A 249 3.68 6.74 22.64
C ALA A 249 2.98 8.11 22.68
N ASN A 250 2.17 8.41 21.66
CA ASN A 250 1.53 9.73 21.51
C ASN A 250 0.01 9.71 21.67
N LYS A 251 -0.61 8.56 22.00
CA LYS A 251 -2.08 8.44 22.08
C LYS A 251 -2.76 9.43 23.02
N LYS A 252 -2.04 9.94 24.03
CA LYS A 252 -2.54 10.97 24.95
C LYS A 252 -2.67 12.35 24.31
N LYS A 253 -1.94 12.63 23.22
CA LYS A 253 -2.01 13.89 22.47
C LYS A 253 -3.16 13.93 21.46
N LEU A 254 -3.80 12.79 21.22
CA LEU A 254 -4.93 12.65 20.30
C LEU A 254 -6.26 12.81 21.07
N PRO A 255 -7.30 13.38 20.45
CA PRO A 255 -8.59 13.62 21.09
C PRO A 255 -9.25 12.32 21.56
N ASP A 256 -10.09 12.41 22.59
CA ASP A 256 -10.90 11.31 23.05
C ASP A 256 -12.39 11.62 22.79
N PRO A 257 -13.04 10.89 21.84
CA PRO A 257 -14.43 11.16 21.46
C PRO A 257 -15.42 11.00 22.60
N LYS A 258 -15.09 10.20 23.64
CA LYS A 258 -15.93 10.04 24.82
C LYS A 258 -16.11 11.35 25.61
N VAL A 259 -15.08 12.18 25.61
CA VAL A 259 -15.11 13.48 26.30
C VAL A 259 -15.93 14.50 25.47
N ALA A 260 -15.79 14.50 24.16
CA ALA A 260 -16.52 15.41 23.28
C ALA A 260 -18.04 15.12 23.21
N ALA A 261 -18.45 13.86 23.36
CA ALA A 261 -19.88 13.48 23.37
C ALA A 261 -20.60 13.86 24.69
N ALA A 262 -19.88 13.93 25.80
CA ALA A 262 -20.43 14.27 27.11
C ALA A 262 -20.80 15.77 27.23
N SER A 263 -20.28 16.63 26.35
CA SER A 263 -20.49 18.09 26.36
C SER A 263 -21.58 18.56 25.38
N ARG A 264 -22.24 17.70 24.62
CA ARG A 264 -23.33 18.09 23.72
C ARG A 264 -24.66 18.13 24.44
N THR A 265 -25.27 19.32 24.51
CA THR A 265 -26.67 19.50 24.91
C THR A 265 -27.61 18.80 23.92
N THR A 266 -28.73 18.25 24.42
CA THR A 266 -29.74 17.58 23.58
C THR A 266 -30.41 18.62 22.66
N PRO A 267 -30.33 18.48 21.31
CA PRO A 267 -30.88 19.47 20.39
C PRO A 267 -32.42 19.49 20.43
N SER A 268 -33.00 20.65 20.15
CA SER A 268 -34.46 20.84 20.06
C SER A 268 -35.01 20.18 18.79
N LYS A 269 -36.34 19.89 18.74
CA LYS A 269 -36.99 19.31 17.52
C LYS A 269 -36.85 20.19 16.27
N ALA A 270 -36.81 21.52 16.42
CA ALA A 270 -36.62 22.45 15.33
C ALA A 270 -35.18 22.40 14.78
N GLU A 271 -34.19 22.35 15.66
CA GLU A 271 -32.78 22.16 15.29
C GLU A 271 -32.55 20.84 14.58
N ILE A 272 -33.19 19.74 15.04
CA ILE A 272 -33.11 18.42 14.35
C ILE A 272 -33.67 18.48 12.92
N GLN A 273 -34.77 19.23 12.68
CA GLN A 273 -35.35 19.34 11.34
C GLN A 273 -34.50 20.24 10.41
N GLN A 274 -33.92 21.31 10.93
CA GLN A 274 -33.03 22.18 10.18
C GLN A 274 -31.73 21.44 9.83
N ASP A 275 -31.13 20.73 10.79
CA ASP A 275 -29.97 19.87 10.59
C ASP A 275 -30.24 18.81 9.53
N ALA A 276 -31.43 18.17 9.53
CA ALA A 276 -31.81 17.17 8.55
C ALA A 276 -31.87 17.70 7.12
N ARG A 277 -32.34 18.96 6.91
CA ARG A 277 -32.34 19.62 5.59
C ARG A 277 -30.93 19.93 5.13
N GLU A 278 -30.11 20.50 6.01
CA GLU A 278 -28.70 20.82 5.70
C GLU A 278 -27.91 19.52 5.40
N ILE A 279 -28.10 18.46 6.18
CA ILE A 279 -27.47 17.15 5.92
C ILE A 279 -27.86 16.63 4.54
N LYS A 280 -29.15 16.73 4.16
CA LYS A 280 -29.63 16.28 2.86
C LYS A 280 -28.96 17.05 1.70
N GLN A 281 -28.85 18.37 1.82
CA GLN A 281 -28.17 19.20 0.81
C GLN A 281 -26.68 18.88 0.71
N ARG A 282 -25.98 18.70 1.84
CA ARG A 282 -24.59 18.31 1.91
C ARG A 282 -24.35 16.92 1.31
N LEU A 283 -25.29 15.96 1.51
CA LEU A 283 -25.23 14.64 0.89
C LEU A 283 -25.38 14.71 -0.63
N TYR A 284 -26.30 15.51 -1.17
CA TYR A 284 -26.42 15.68 -2.62
C TYR A 284 -25.16 16.29 -3.24
N ALA A 285 -24.58 17.33 -2.61
CA ALA A 285 -23.31 17.90 -3.06
C ALA A 285 -22.17 16.87 -3.02
N LEU A 286 -22.12 16.06 -1.95
CA LEU A 286 -21.13 14.99 -1.80
C LEU A 286 -21.27 13.93 -2.90
N PHE A 287 -22.50 13.47 -3.21
CA PHE A 287 -22.75 12.51 -4.29
C PHE A 287 -22.39 13.08 -5.67
N ALA A 288 -22.67 14.35 -5.92
CA ALA A 288 -22.26 15.02 -7.17
C ALA A 288 -20.72 15.05 -7.31
N VAL A 289 -20.01 15.38 -6.23
CA VAL A 289 -18.54 15.32 -6.21
C VAL A 289 -18.04 13.89 -6.42
N PHE A 290 -18.65 12.89 -5.79
CA PHE A 290 -18.28 11.50 -5.98
C PHE A 290 -18.41 11.04 -7.43
N ALA A 291 -19.49 11.46 -8.13
CA ALA A 291 -19.68 11.13 -9.53
C ALA A 291 -18.54 11.66 -10.43
N ILE A 292 -18.02 12.85 -10.14
CA ILE A 292 -16.88 13.42 -10.87
C ILE A 292 -15.57 12.71 -10.49
N VAL A 293 -15.37 12.47 -9.20
CA VAL A 293 -14.12 11.91 -8.63
C VAL A 293 -13.90 10.45 -9.02
N ILE A 294 -14.95 9.71 -9.41
CA ILE A 294 -14.83 8.33 -9.95
C ILE A 294 -13.86 8.29 -11.14
N PHE A 295 -13.97 9.22 -12.09
CA PHE A 295 -13.11 9.24 -13.28
C PHE A 295 -11.65 9.57 -12.94
N PHE A 296 -11.42 10.46 -11.97
CA PHE A 296 -10.07 10.74 -11.46
C PHE A 296 -9.44 9.49 -10.84
N TRP A 297 -10.15 8.83 -9.93
CA TRP A 297 -9.63 7.64 -9.26
C TRP A 297 -9.46 6.45 -10.19
N PHE A 298 -10.33 6.32 -11.19
CA PHE A 298 -10.17 5.32 -12.24
C PHE A 298 -8.81 5.45 -12.94
N SER A 299 -8.45 6.67 -13.34
CA SER A 299 -7.15 6.93 -13.98
C SER A 299 -5.99 6.80 -13.00
N PHE A 300 -6.13 7.32 -11.78
CA PHE A 300 -5.07 7.30 -10.76
C PHE A 300 -4.66 5.88 -10.35
N HIS A 301 -5.62 4.98 -10.23
CA HIS A 301 -5.33 3.60 -9.79
C HIS A 301 -4.66 2.71 -10.84
N GLN A 302 -4.55 3.17 -12.09
CA GLN A 302 -3.73 2.50 -13.09
C GLN A 302 -2.24 2.51 -12.74
N ASN A 303 -1.81 3.38 -11.84
CA ASN A 303 -0.39 3.53 -11.47
C ASN A 303 0.23 2.22 -10.92
N GLY A 304 -0.49 1.48 -10.10
CA GLY A 304 0.00 0.24 -9.48
C GLY A 304 -0.21 -1.03 -10.32
N LEU A 305 -0.88 -0.95 -11.44
CA LEU A 305 -1.18 -2.08 -12.32
C LEU A 305 -0.75 -1.81 -13.75
N THR A 306 -1.57 -1.13 -14.52
CA THR A 306 -1.36 -0.92 -15.97
C THR A 306 -0.07 -0.17 -16.25
N LEU A 307 0.22 0.91 -15.50
CA LEU A 307 1.45 1.70 -15.71
C LEU A 307 2.71 0.94 -15.28
N THR A 308 2.63 0.08 -14.27
CA THR A 308 3.76 -0.77 -13.88
C THR A 308 4.08 -1.80 -14.96
N LEU A 309 3.05 -2.47 -15.50
CA LEU A 309 3.22 -3.42 -16.60
C LEU A 309 3.69 -2.71 -17.87
N PHE A 310 3.10 -1.56 -18.21
CA PHE A 310 3.54 -0.75 -19.35
C PHE A 310 5.02 -0.32 -19.21
N ALA A 311 5.42 0.10 -18.00
CA ALA A 311 6.81 0.46 -17.76
C ALA A 311 7.75 -0.73 -17.93
N GLN A 312 7.32 -1.93 -17.50
CA GLN A 312 8.10 -3.15 -17.65
C GLN A 312 8.29 -3.54 -19.13
N ASP A 313 7.22 -3.47 -19.94
CA ASP A 313 7.20 -4.03 -21.29
C ASP A 313 7.64 -3.02 -22.37
N TYR A 314 7.42 -1.72 -22.15
CA TYR A 314 7.54 -0.67 -23.17
C TYR A 314 8.43 0.51 -22.79
N THR A 315 9.02 0.53 -21.58
CA THR A 315 9.84 1.65 -21.13
C THR A 315 11.31 1.25 -20.95
N ARG A 316 12.24 2.13 -21.33
CA ARG A 316 13.64 1.93 -21.01
C ARG A 316 13.85 2.04 -19.49
N LEU A 317 14.22 0.93 -18.87
CA LEU A 317 14.41 0.81 -17.42
C LEU A 317 15.83 1.27 -17.01
N GLU A 318 16.12 2.55 -17.29
CA GLU A 318 17.40 3.17 -17.00
C GLU A 318 17.22 4.66 -16.69
N ILE A 319 17.86 5.16 -15.63
CA ILE A 319 17.95 6.59 -15.29
C ILE A 319 19.42 6.94 -15.08
N PHE A 320 19.93 7.91 -15.85
CA PHE A 320 21.34 8.35 -15.81
C PHE A 320 22.34 7.20 -15.92
N GLY A 321 22.08 6.21 -16.78
CA GLY A 321 22.94 5.04 -16.96
C GLY A 321 22.83 3.96 -15.87
N MET A 322 21.97 4.15 -14.88
CA MET A 322 21.72 3.17 -13.82
C MET A 322 20.45 2.37 -14.11
N PRO A 323 20.52 1.02 -14.10
CA PRO A 323 19.33 0.19 -14.30
C PRO A 323 18.36 0.37 -13.12
N ILE A 324 17.09 0.53 -13.46
CA ILE A 324 15.98 0.62 -12.51
C ILE A 324 14.98 -0.48 -12.79
N THR A 325 14.00 -0.63 -11.91
CA THR A 325 12.87 -1.56 -12.10
C THR A 325 11.56 -0.79 -12.27
N ALA A 326 10.58 -1.40 -12.93
CA ALA A 326 9.31 -0.76 -13.26
C ALA A 326 8.57 -0.22 -12.02
N GLU A 327 8.70 -0.88 -10.87
CA GLU A 327 8.04 -0.49 -9.63
C GLU A 327 8.50 0.88 -9.10
N ILE A 328 9.72 1.31 -9.44
CA ILE A 328 10.29 2.59 -8.99
C ILE A 328 9.53 3.79 -9.58
N PHE A 329 8.92 3.63 -10.77
CA PHE A 329 8.10 4.71 -11.34
C PHE A 329 6.92 5.10 -10.45
N GLN A 330 6.43 4.21 -9.59
CA GLN A 330 5.39 4.53 -8.62
C GLN A 330 5.80 5.60 -7.61
N SER A 331 7.11 5.84 -7.43
CA SER A 331 7.63 6.90 -6.55
C SER A 331 7.55 8.30 -7.15
N ALA A 332 7.37 8.44 -8.46
CA ALA A 332 7.40 9.73 -9.15
C ALA A 332 6.27 10.68 -8.69
N ASN A 333 5.04 10.18 -8.61
CA ASN A 333 3.90 10.97 -8.14
C ASN A 333 4.06 11.43 -6.67
N PRO A 334 4.33 10.54 -5.69
CA PRO A 334 4.61 10.95 -4.32
C PRO A 334 5.77 11.95 -4.20
N PHE A 335 6.84 11.78 -4.98
CA PHE A 335 7.95 12.72 -5.01
C PHE A 335 7.50 14.13 -5.40
N CYS A 336 6.77 14.26 -6.51
CA CYS A 336 6.23 15.55 -6.93
C CYS A 336 5.32 16.18 -5.86
N LEU A 337 4.47 15.39 -5.21
CA LEU A 337 3.61 15.88 -4.13
C LEU A 337 4.40 16.38 -2.93
N VAL A 338 5.44 15.66 -2.50
CA VAL A 338 6.29 16.08 -1.38
C VAL A 338 7.02 17.38 -1.67
N VAL A 339 7.52 17.56 -2.90
CA VAL A 339 8.26 18.75 -3.32
C VAL A 339 7.33 19.96 -3.49
N LEU A 340 6.13 19.76 -4.07
CA LEU A 340 5.22 20.85 -4.39
C LEU A 340 4.37 21.29 -3.19
N THR A 341 4.03 20.39 -2.27
CA THR A 341 3.17 20.72 -1.12
C THR A 341 3.68 21.91 -0.29
N PRO A 342 4.99 22.01 0.09
CA PRO A 342 5.48 23.17 0.83
C PRO A 342 5.39 24.50 0.07
N VAL A 343 5.28 24.46 -1.26
CA VAL A 343 5.15 25.67 -2.11
C VAL A 343 3.70 26.15 -2.11
N ILE A 344 2.74 25.24 -1.90
CA ILE A 344 1.30 25.51 -1.94
C ILE A 344 0.76 25.94 -0.56
N ILE A 345 1.36 25.48 0.53
CA ILE A 345 1.01 25.84 1.92
C ILE A 345 1.62 27.17 2.32
#